data_cc94730c3aa3fb95d097a6b870cc97cc
#
_entry.id   cc94730c3aa3fb95d097a6b870cc97cc
#
_cell.length_a   1.000
_cell.length_b   1.000
_cell.length_c   1.000
_cell.angle_alpha   90.00
_cell.angle_beta   90.00
_cell.angle_gamma   90.00
#
_symmetry.space_group_name_H-M   'P 1'
#
loop_
_entity.id
_entity.type
_entity.pdbx_description
1 polymer ?
#
loop_
_entity_poly.entity_id
_entity_poly.type
_entity_poly.pdbx_seq_one_letter_code
_entity_poly.pdbx_strand_id
1 'polypeptide(L)'
;MVTAVSPLPVTVKIRSGWTAESPSWKEAARAAAEAGANAVTIHPRTRAAGYGDSADWGIIAELTACLKGKGVPVFGSGDVFSPEDARRMLETTGADAVMFARGALGNPFIFRETRELLETGAYAPASSEARIEAGFRELERLAADEGEEAACRKMRKRFCAYSKGVAGGAELRKLLTAAERIADYRRAFQDSAAACLTHGGHIF
;
A
#
# COMPACT_ATOMS: atom_id res chain seq x y z
N MET A 1 -15.98 -22.41 7.27
CA MET A 1 -15.20 -21.85 6.12
C MET A 1 -13.73 -22.28 6.18
N VAL A 2 -13.01 -22.10 7.29
CA VAL A 2 -11.58 -22.50 7.38
C VAL A 2 -11.37 -23.98 7.06
N THR A 3 -12.15 -24.85 7.68
CA THR A 3 -12.06 -26.32 7.45
C THR A 3 -12.44 -26.76 6.03
N ALA A 4 -13.29 -26.00 5.34
CA ALA A 4 -13.75 -26.35 3.98
C ALA A 4 -12.68 -26.17 2.90
N VAL A 5 -11.64 -25.38 3.17
CA VAL A 5 -10.56 -25.08 2.21
C VAL A 5 -9.18 -25.59 2.68
N SER A 6 -9.16 -26.38 3.77
CA SER A 6 -7.92 -27.02 4.23
C SER A 6 -7.30 -27.89 3.10
N PRO A 7 -5.97 -27.86 2.89
CA PRO A 7 -4.91 -27.27 3.75
C PRO A 7 -4.56 -25.82 3.45
N LEU A 8 -5.34 -25.09 2.67
CA LEU A 8 -5.02 -23.70 2.33
C LEU A 8 -5.11 -22.79 3.57
N PRO A 9 -4.14 -21.89 3.79
CA PRO A 9 -4.20 -20.96 4.89
C PRO A 9 -5.35 -19.93 4.67
N VAL A 10 -6.13 -19.71 5.73
CA VAL A 10 -7.21 -18.70 5.73
C VAL A 10 -6.85 -17.56 6.65
N THR A 11 -6.79 -16.35 6.14
CA THR A 11 -6.55 -15.15 6.94
C THR A 11 -7.79 -14.26 6.97
N VAL A 12 -7.96 -13.50 8.04
CA VAL A 12 -9.11 -12.63 8.21
C VAL A 12 -8.64 -11.18 8.31
N LYS A 13 -9.25 -10.28 7.52
CA LYS A 13 -8.98 -8.84 7.60
C LYS A 13 -10.21 -8.12 8.16
N ILE A 14 -10.00 -7.36 9.25
CA ILE A 14 -11.05 -6.63 9.97
C ILE A 14 -10.77 -5.13 10.06
N ARG A 15 -11.81 -4.38 10.43
CA ARG A 15 -11.73 -2.99 10.89
C ARG A 15 -12.06 -2.93 12.39
N SER A 16 -11.83 -1.77 13.02
CA SER A 16 -12.13 -1.57 14.45
C SER A 16 -13.63 -1.65 14.79
N GLY A 17 -14.50 -1.43 13.83
CA GLY A 17 -15.96 -1.49 13.97
C GLY A 17 -16.66 -0.75 12.85
N TRP A 18 -17.98 -0.61 12.98
CA TRP A 18 -18.77 0.21 12.06
C TRP A 18 -18.63 1.70 12.40
N THR A 19 -18.86 2.07 13.66
CA THR A 19 -18.66 3.41 14.22
C THR A 19 -17.77 3.33 15.47
N ALA A 20 -17.37 4.47 16.02
CA ALA A 20 -16.57 4.54 17.26
C ALA A 20 -17.32 3.99 18.48
N GLU A 21 -18.64 4.19 18.52
CA GLU A 21 -19.52 3.73 19.58
C GLU A 21 -19.82 2.22 19.51
N SER A 22 -19.49 1.59 18.36
CA SER A 22 -19.76 0.18 18.12
C SER A 22 -18.47 -0.55 17.67
N PRO A 23 -17.45 -0.62 18.54
CA PRO A 23 -16.24 -1.39 18.25
C PRO A 23 -16.57 -2.89 18.28
N SER A 24 -16.16 -3.64 17.26
CA SER A 24 -16.44 -5.07 17.14
C SER A 24 -15.19 -5.92 16.85
N TRP A 25 -14.03 -5.28 16.87
CA TRP A 25 -12.79 -5.94 16.46
C TRP A 25 -12.33 -7.05 17.43
N LYS A 26 -12.57 -6.89 18.76
CA LYS A 26 -12.17 -7.88 19.76
C LYS A 26 -12.91 -9.20 19.57
N GLU A 27 -14.24 -9.11 19.45
CA GLU A 27 -15.11 -10.26 19.23
C GLU A 27 -14.82 -10.93 17.87
N ALA A 28 -14.70 -10.12 16.82
CA ALA A 28 -14.40 -10.62 15.48
C ALA A 28 -13.03 -11.34 15.40
N ALA A 29 -12.01 -10.77 16.04
CA ALA A 29 -10.68 -11.38 16.08
C ALA A 29 -10.65 -12.68 16.89
N ARG A 30 -11.33 -12.73 18.03
CA ARG A 30 -11.45 -13.95 18.85
C ARG A 30 -12.18 -15.05 18.08
N ALA A 31 -13.32 -14.73 17.48
CA ALA A 31 -14.09 -15.67 16.68
C ALA A 31 -13.27 -16.20 15.49
N ALA A 32 -12.48 -15.33 14.82
CA ALA A 32 -11.59 -15.74 13.75
C ALA A 32 -10.50 -16.71 14.24
N ALA A 33 -9.87 -16.41 15.37
CA ALA A 33 -8.86 -17.26 15.97
C ALA A 33 -9.43 -18.64 16.39
N GLU A 34 -10.58 -18.65 17.05
CA GLU A 34 -11.29 -19.87 17.48
C GLU A 34 -11.75 -20.71 16.28
N ALA A 35 -12.11 -20.08 15.17
CA ALA A 35 -12.43 -20.75 13.92
C ALA A 35 -11.22 -21.29 13.15
N GLY A 36 -9.98 -21.08 13.66
CA GLY A 36 -8.75 -21.59 13.08
C GLY A 36 -8.15 -20.70 11.98
N ALA A 37 -8.39 -19.40 12.01
CA ALA A 37 -7.72 -18.47 11.09
C ALA A 37 -6.20 -18.50 11.30
N ASN A 38 -5.45 -18.49 10.20
CA ASN A 38 -3.99 -18.55 10.22
C ASN A 38 -3.32 -17.19 10.49
N ALA A 39 -4.05 -16.09 10.32
CA ALA A 39 -3.63 -14.73 10.72
C ALA A 39 -4.84 -13.80 10.80
N VAL A 40 -4.71 -12.73 11.57
CA VAL A 40 -5.68 -11.62 11.61
C VAL A 40 -5.00 -10.33 11.22
N THR A 41 -5.50 -9.66 10.20
CA THR A 41 -5.09 -8.29 9.83
C THR A 41 -6.10 -7.29 10.36
N ILE A 42 -5.65 -6.27 11.07
CA ILE A 42 -6.51 -5.19 11.55
C ILE A 42 -6.15 -3.84 10.91
N HIS A 43 -7.16 -3.12 10.43
CA HIS A 43 -7.09 -1.71 10.11
C HIS A 43 -7.88 -0.94 11.16
N PRO A 44 -7.22 -0.18 12.06
CA PRO A 44 -7.84 0.36 13.27
C PRO A 44 -8.67 1.62 13.04
N ARG A 45 -9.25 1.77 11.86
CA ARG A 45 -10.29 2.75 11.57
C ARG A 45 -11.64 2.05 11.47
N THR A 46 -12.68 2.75 11.92
CA THR A 46 -14.06 2.29 11.71
C THR A 46 -14.46 2.38 10.24
N ARG A 47 -15.57 1.76 9.89
CA ARG A 47 -16.10 1.88 8.51
C ARG A 47 -16.56 3.32 8.23
N ALA A 48 -17.19 3.98 9.23
CA ALA A 48 -17.73 5.34 9.11
C ALA A 48 -16.63 6.41 8.99
N ALA A 49 -15.52 6.29 9.72
CA ALA A 49 -14.40 7.23 9.68
C ALA A 49 -13.70 7.32 8.32
N GLY A 50 -13.81 6.29 7.49
CA GLY A 50 -13.16 6.25 6.18
C GLY A 50 -11.64 6.45 6.26
N TYR A 51 -11.15 7.61 5.82
CA TYR A 51 -9.74 8.01 5.84
C TYR A 51 -9.53 9.41 6.46
N GLY A 52 -10.56 9.97 7.12
CA GLY A 52 -10.53 11.33 7.68
C GLY A 52 -9.58 11.48 8.87
N ASP A 53 -9.57 10.49 9.76
CA ASP A 53 -8.76 10.51 10.98
C ASP A 53 -7.47 9.69 10.81
N SER A 54 -6.54 9.80 11.78
CA SER A 54 -5.38 8.93 11.86
C SER A 54 -5.78 7.51 12.29
N ALA A 55 -5.01 6.50 11.86
CA ALA A 55 -5.19 5.12 12.29
C ALA A 55 -4.67 4.97 13.73
N ASP A 56 -5.55 4.57 14.66
CA ASP A 56 -5.19 4.36 16.07
C ASP A 56 -4.40 3.05 16.24
N TRP A 57 -3.09 3.13 16.20
CA TRP A 57 -2.22 1.97 16.38
C TRP A 57 -2.30 1.34 17.78
N GLY A 58 -2.87 2.02 18.78
CA GLY A 58 -3.16 1.45 20.09
C GLY A 58 -4.08 0.23 20.00
N ILE A 59 -5.07 0.27 19.10
CA ILE A 59 -5.96 -0.87 18.82
C ILE A 59 -5.18 -2.08 18.26
N ILE A 60 -4.13 -1.84 17.44
CA ILE A 60 -3.27 -2.93 16.95
C ILE A 60 -2.51 -3.57 18.13
N ALA A 61 -1.94 -2.75 19.01
CA ALA A 61 -1.23 -3.23 20.19
C ALA A 61 -2.14 -4.04 21.13
N GLU A 62 -3.37 -3.55 21.37
CA GLU A 62 -4.35 -4.29 22.15
C GLU A 62 -4.73 -5.63 21.52
N LEU A 63 -4.89 -5.69 20.18
CA LEU A 63 -5.18 -6.94 19.48
C LEU A 63 -4.01 -7.91 19.60
N THR A 64 -2.79 -7.42 19.41
CA THR A 64 -1.58 -8.24 19.55
C THR A 64 -1.50 -8.85 20.94
N ALA A 65 -1.73 -8.07 21.99
CA ALA A 65 -1.79 -8.57 23.36
C ALA A 65 -2.92 -9.59 23.58
N CYS A 66 -4.10 -9.36 22.97
CA CYS A 66 -5.26 -10.24 23.08
C CYS A 66 -5.04 -11.63 22.44
N LEU A 67 -4.29 -11.70 21.33
CA LEU A 67 -3.98 -12.96 20.62
C LEU A 67 -2.63 -13.57 21.00
N LYS A 68 -1.88 -12.94 21.91
CA LYS A 68 -0.59 -13.44 22.37
C LYS A 68 -0.73 -14.86 22.91
N GLY A 69 0.13 -15.76 22.45
CA GLY A 69 0.13 -17.18 22.87
C GLY A 69 -0.94 -18.05 22.22
N LYS A 70 -1.81 -17.50 21.35
CA LYS A 70 -2.82 -18.28 20.63
C LYS A 70 -2.34 -18.86 19.29
N GLY A 71 -1.10 -18.58 18.89
CA GLY A 71 -0.53 -19.06 17.62
C GLY A 71 -1.14 -18.42 16.38
N VAL A 72 -1.84 -17.28 16.53
CA VAL A 72 -2.47 -16.54 15.43
C VAL A 72 -1.76 -15.19 15.30
N PRO A 73 -0.90 -14.99 14.29
CA PRO A 73 -0.18 -13.75 14.07
C PRO A 73 -1.11 -12.59 13.73
N VAL A 74 -0.73 -11.39 14.19
CA VAL A 74 -1.44 -10.13 13.96
C VAL A 74 -0.69 -9.28 12.96
N PHE A 75 -1.36 -8.85 11.90
CA PHE A 75 -0.83 -7.94 10.90
C PHE A 75 -1.46 -6.56 11.08
N GLY A 76 -0.62 -5.55 11.32
CA GLY A 76 -1.06 -4.16 11.42
C GLY A 76 -1.24 -3.51 10.04
N SER A 77 -2.27 -2.71 9.88
CA SER A 77 -2.53 -1.93 8.66
C SER A 77 -3.07 -0.55 9.01
N GLY A 78 -2.79 0.44 8.17
CA GLY A 78 -3.27 1.82 8.33
C GLY A 78 -2.12 2.81 8.56
N ASP A 79 -2.09 3.85 7.72
CA ASP A 79 -1.14 4.95 7.73
C ASP A 79 0.35 4.55 7.73
N VAL A 80 0.66 3.50 6.99
CA VAL A 80 2.03 3.07 6.71
C VAL A 80 2.36 3.49 5.28
N PHE A 81 3.18 4.52 5.15
CA PHE A 81 3.54 5.13 3.87
C PHE A 81 5.04 5.06 3.58
N SER A 82 5.85 4.66 4.55
CA SER A 82 7.30 4.52 4.43
C SER A 82 7.80 3.25 5.14
N PRO A 83 9.04 2.82 4.87
CA PRO A 83 9.71 1.78 5.64
C PRO A 83 9.81 2.10 7.14
N GLU A 84 10.06 3.37 7.48
CA GLU A 84 10.13 3.86 8.86
C GLU A 84 8.78 3.73 9.59
N ASP A 85 7.67 4.03 8.90
CA ASP A 85 6.33 3.80 9.45
C ASP A 85 6.10 2.33 9.77
N ALA A 86 6.53 1.43 8.87
CA ALA A 86 6.41 0.00 9.09
C ALA A 86 7.22 -0.46 10.30
N ARG A 87 8.49 -0.04 10.42
CA ARG A 87 9.32 -0.31 11.57
C ARG A 87 8.69 0.21 12.86
N ARG A 88 8.26 1.47 12.87
CA ARG A 88 7.59 2.08 14.02
C ARG A 88 6.33 1.33 14.43
N MET A 89 5.49 0.90 13.46
CA MET A 89 4.31 0.10 13.77
C MET A 89 4.69 -1.22 14.46
N LEU A 90 5.66 -1.97 13.94
CA LEU A 90 6.11 -3.22 14.56
C LEU A 90 6.64 -2.99 15.98
N GLU A 91 7.50 -1.98 16.17
CA GLU A 91 8.10 -1.64 17.46
C GLU A 91 7.07 -1.19 18.51
N THR A 92 6.09 -0.37 18.10
CA THR A 92 5.13 0.21 19.05
C THR A 92 3.93 -0.69 19.33
N THR A 93 3.56 -1.58 18.42
CA THR A 93 2.36 -2.41 18.56
C THR A 93 2.66 -3.87 18.86
N GLY A 94 3.89 -4.33 18.62
CA GLY A 94 4.27 -5.73 18.71
C GLY A 94 3.60 -6.61 17.64
N ALA A 95 3.02 -6.04 16.59
CA ALA A 95 2.44 -6.80 15.48
C ALA A 95 3.51 -7.65 14.79
N ASP A 96 3.10 -8.82 14.29
CA ASP A 96 4.01 -9.78 13.64
C ASP A 96 4.40 -9.37 12.22
N ALA A 97 3.53 -8.58 11.56
CA ALA A 97 3.78 -8.06 10.22
C ALA A 97 2.98 -6.77 9.95
N VAL A 98 3.33 -6.10 8.84
CA VAL A 98 2.66 -4.90 8.36
C VAL A 98 2.02 -5.15 7.00
N MET A 99 0.77 -4.71 6.85
CA MET A 99 0.08 -4.71 5.57
C MET A 99 0.07 -3.30 4.98
N PHE A 100 0.82 -3.11 3.91
CA PHE A 100 0.75 -1.89 3.11
C PHE A 100 -0.53 -1.85 2.27
N ALA A 101 -1.12 -0.67 2.15
CA ALA A 101 -2.22 -0.40 1.23
C ALA A 101 -1.84 0.81 0.36
N ARG A 102 -2.28 2.01 0.73
CA ARG A 102 -1.98 3.24 -0.02
C ARG A 102 -0.48 3.55 -0.16
N GLY A 103 0.34 3.14 0.82
CA GLY A 103 1.79 3.34 0.79
C GLY A 103 2.48 2.59 -0.36
N ALA A 104 1.90 1.48 -0.84
CA ALA A 104 2.44 0.73 -1.98
C ALA A 104 1.97 1.27 -3.34
N LEU A 105 0.96 2.17 -3.37
CA LEU A 105 0.49 2.75 -4.62
C LEU A 105 1.55 3.68 -5.22
N GLY A 106 2.03 3.34 -6.41
CA GLY A 106 3.11 4.06 -7.09
C GLY A 106 4.50 3.87 -6.47
N ASN A 107 4.62 3.01 -5.46
CA ASN A 107 5.90 2.60 -4.88
C ASN A 107 5.91 1.11 -4.51
N PRO A 108 6.02 0.20 -5.48
CA PRO A 108 6.10 -1.23 -5.18
C PRO A 108 7.41 -1.64 -4.49
N PHE A 109 8.40 -0.76 -4.45
CA PHE A 109 9.69 -1.01 -3.80
C PHE A 109 9.62 -0.93 -2.28
N ILE A 110 8.55 -0.34 -1.72
CA ILE A 110 8.36 -0.19 -0.28
C ILE A 110 8.52 -1.52 0.49
N PHE A 111 8.16 -2.65 -0.11
CA PHE A 111 8.31 -3.97 0.50
C PHE A 111 9.77 -4.38 0.65
N ARG A 112 10.58 -4.18 -0.41
CA ARG A 112 12.02 -4.44 -0.39
C ARG A 112 12.72 -3.49 0.57
N GLU A 113 12.43 -2.20 0.47
CA GLU A 113 13.02 -1.15 1.28
C GLU A 113 12.73 -1.36 2.77
N THR A 114 11.50 -1.77 3.11
CA THR A 114 11.12 -2.11 4.48
C THR A 114 11.90 -3.33 4.99
N ARG A 115 12.01 -4.38 4.18
CA ARG A 115 12.78 -5.57 4.55
C ARG A 115 14.24 -5.22 4.80
N GLU A 116 14.87 -4.48 3.89
CA GLU A 116 16.25 -4.01 4.03
C GLU A 116 16.44 -3.20 5.32
N LEU A 117 15.54 -2.24 5.60
CA LEU A 117 15.57 -1.45 6.81
C LEU A 117 15.48 -2.30 8.09
N LEU A 118 14.61 -3.32 8.11
CA LEU A 118 14.43 -4.18 9.26
C LEU A 118 15.61 -5.14 9.47
N GLU A 119 16.22 -5.63 8.38
CA GLU A 119 17.34 -6.57 8.43
C GLU A 119 18.68 -5.89 8.70
N THR A 120 18.93 -4.69 8.16
CA THR A 120 20.25 -4.04 8.16
C THR A 120 20.29 -2.68 8.87
N GLY A 121 19.13 -2.13 9.21
CA GLY A 121 19.01 -0.79 9.79
C GLY A 121 19.02 0.36 8.78
N ALA A 122 19.23 0.07 7.49
CA ALA A 122 19.23 1.06 6.41
C ALA A 122 18.65 0.47 5.11
N TYR A 123 18.30 1.33 4.16
CA TYR A 123 17.88 0.93 2.81
C TYR A 123 18.24 2.00 1.79
N ALA A 124 18.32 1.64 0.53
CA ALA A 124 18.47 2.57 -0.59
C ALA A 124 17.10 2.81 -1.26
N PRO A 125 16.56 4.05 -1.21
CA PRO A 125 15.29 4.36 -1.88
C PRO A 125 15.36 4.10 -3.38
N ALA A 126 14.28 3.58 -3.95
CA ALA A 126 14.17 3.42 -5.39
C ALA A 126 14.15 4.80 -6.08
N SER A 127 14.88 4.93 -7.17
CA SER A 127 14.88 6.16 -7.96
C SER A 127 13.51 6.42 -8.60
N SER A 128 13.27 7.66 -8.99
CA SER A 128 12.05 8.03 -9.70
C SER A 128 11.89 7.27 -11.02
N GLU A 129 13.01 7.05 -11.74
CA GLU A 129 13.03 6.26 -12.97
C GLU A 129 12.60 4.82 -12.72
N ALA A 130 13.15 4.17 -11.68
CA ALA A 130 12.79 2.80 -11.34
C ALA A 130 11.28 2.69 -11.01
N ARG A 131 10.72 3.68 -10.32
CA ARG A 131 9.28 3.72 -10.01
C ARG A 131 8.44 3.91 -11.28
N ILE A 132 8.80 4.84 -12.16
CA ILE A 132 8.11 5.08 -13.43
C ILE A 132 8.16 3.82 -14.30
N GLU A 133 9.33 3.17 -14.37
CA GLU A 133 9.50 1.92 -15.11
C GLU A 133 8.60 0.79 -14.54
N ALA A 134 8.46 0.71 -13.21
CA ALA A 134 7.51 -0.21 -12.58
C ALA A 134 6.06 0.11 -12.98
N GLY A 135 5.71 1.40 -13.11
CA GLY A 135 4.42 1.85 -13.61
C GLY A 135 4.14 1.42 -15.06
N PHE A 136 5.15 1.50 -15.94
CA PHE A 136 5.02 1.01 -17.31
C PHE A 136 4.87 -0.50 -17.37
N ARG A 137 5.60 -1.26 -16.56
CA ARG A 137 5.41 -2.71 -16.47
C ARG A 137 4.01 -3.09 -15.99
N GLU A 138 3.43 -2.33 -15.04
CA GLU A 138 2.04 -2.53 -14.61
C GLU A 138 1.06 -2.23 -15.75
N LEU A 139 1.24 -1.12 -16.46
CA LEU A 139 0.41 -0.74 -17.61
C LEU A 139 0.44 -1.80 -18.72
N GLU A 140 1.62 -2.27 -19.09
CA GLU A 140 1.80 -3.28 -20.15
C GLU A 140 1.13 -4.61 -19.77
N ARG A 141 1.26 -5.05 -18.52
CA ARG A 141 0.56 -6.26 -18.03
C ARG A 141 -0.95 -6.09 -18.06
N LEU A 142 -1.46 -4.96 -17.58
CA LEU A 142 -2.90 -4.67 -17.64
C LEU A 142 -3.40 -4.60 -19.08
N ALA A 143 -2.61 -4.04 -20.00
CA ALA A 143 -2.97 -3.97 -21.42
C ALA A 143 -3.02 -5.36 -22.07
N ALA A 144 -2.11 -6.26 -21.68
CA ALA A 144 -2.13 -7.64 -22.14
C ALA A 144 -3.36 -8.42 -21.63
N ASP A 145 -3.82 -8.13 -20.40
CA ASP A 145 -4.94 -8.84 -19.78
C ASP A 145 -6.32 -8.28 -20.20
N GLU A 146 -6.44 -6.95 -20.34
CA GLU A 146 -7.75 -6.28 -20.46
C GLU A 146 -7.87 -5.38 -21.71
N GLY A 147 -6.79 -5.25 -22.49
CA GLY A 147 -6.69 -4.34 -23.63
C GLY A 147 -6.20 -2.94 -23.26
N GLU A 148 -5.60 -2.23 -24.23
CA GLU A 148 -4.91 -0.96 -24.02
C GLU A 148 -5.82 0.13 -23.43
N GLU A 149 -7.03 0.29 -23.97
CA GLU A 149 -7.96 1.34 -23.52
C GLU A 149 -8.35 1.18 -22.04
N ALA A 150 -8.71 -0.04 -21.63
CA ALA A 150 -9.10 -0.34 -20.25
C ALA A 150 -7.92 -0.16 -19.29
N ALA A 151 -6.74 -0.62 -19.68
CA ALA A 151 -5.51 -0.45 -18.92
C ALA A 151 -5.15 1.02 -18.73
N CYS A 152 -5.15 1.83 -19.80
CA CYS A 152 -4.87 3.25 -19.73
C CYS A 152 -5.85 3.98 -18.79
N ARG A 153 -7.14 3.72 -18.89
CA ARG A 153 -8.14 4.30 -18.01
C ARG A 153 -7.89 3.99 -16.52
N LYS A 154 -7.52 2.75 -16.20
CA LYS A 154 -7.15 2.34 -14.83
C LYS A 154 -5.87 2.99 -14.35
N MET A 155 -4.89 3.15 -15.24
CA MET A 155 -3.55 3.66 -14.89
C MET A 155 -3.49 5.18 -14.69
N ARG A 156 -4.45 5.98 -15.13
CA ARG A 156 -4.45 7.43 -14.98
C ARG A 156 -4.11 7.89 -13.55
N LYS A 157 -4.85 7.39 -12.56
CA LYS A 157 -4.61 7.72 -11.15
C LYS A 157 -3.35 7.04 -10.60
N ARG A 158 -3.03 5.83 -11.07
CA ARG A 158 -1.86 5.09 -10.60
C ARG A 158 -0.57 5.74 -11.06
N PHE A 159 -0.49 6.18 -12.33
CA PHE A 159 0.67 6.92 -12.82
C PHE A 159 0.89 8.26 -12.12
N CYS A 160 -0.17 8.93 -11.69
CA CYS A 160 -0.02 10.11 -10.82
C CYS A 160 0.70 9.77 -9.49
N ALA A 161 0.49 8.57 -8.95
CA ALA A 161 1.21 8.11 -7.77
C ALA A 161 2.68 7.75 -8.09
N TYR A 162 2.94 7.05 -9.20
CA TYR A 162 4.29 6.74 -9.67
C TYR A 162 5.13 7.99 -9.96
N SER A 163 4.50 9.06 -10.45
CA SER A 163 5.17 10.33 -10.77
C SER A 163 5.37 11.26 -9.57
N LYS A 164 5.07 10.81 -8.35
CA LYS A 164 5.27 11.62 -7.14
C LYS A 164 6.76 11.91 -6.94
N GLY A 165 7.09 13.21 -6.82
CA GLY A 165 8.47 13.67 -6.68
C GLY A 165 9.20 13.93 -8.01
N VAL A 166 8.58 13.67 -9.16
CA VAL A 166 9.12 14.06 -10.46
C VAL A 166 8.95 15.55 -10.69
N ALA A 167 9.97 16.21 -11.21
CA ALA A 167 9.94 17.65 -11.53
C ALA A 167 8.83 17.95 -12.55
N GLY A 168 8.23 19.14 -12.48
CA GLY A 168 7.08 19.50 -13.34
C GLY A 168 5.79 18.74 -13.03
N GLY A 169 5.69 18.14 -11.86
CA GLY A 169 4.64 17.17 -11.51
C GLY A 169 3.19 17.64 -11.67
N ALA A 170 2.88 18.93 -11.65
CA ALA A 170 1.51 19.41 -11.88
C ALA A 170 1.11 19.25 -13.35
N GLU A 171 1.97 19.68 -14.28
CA GLU A 171 1.73 19.57 -15.71
C GLU A 171 1.78 18.10 -16.16
N LEU A 172 2.79 17.35 -15.70
CA LEU A 172 2.87 15.92 -15.95
C LEU A 172 1.57 15.21 -15.53
N ARG A 173 1.00 15.48 -14.35
CA ARG A 173 -0.27 14.87 -13.92
C ARG A 173 -1.45 15.19 -14.82
N LYS A 174 -1.52 16.40 -15.40
CA LYS A 174 -2.56 16.71 -16.41
C LYS A 174 -2.43 15.81 -17.63
N LEU A 175 -1.22 15.66 -18.16
CA LEU A 175 -0.97 14.80 -19.31
C LEU A 175 -1.30 13.32 -18.99
N LEU A 176 -0.86 12.82 -17.84
CA LEU A 176 -1.14 11.45 -17.41
C LEU A 176 -2.64 11.15 -17.22
N THR A 177 -3.41 12.13 -16.73
CA THR A 177 -4.86 11.96 -16.55
C THR A 177 -5.64 12.03 -17.86
N ALA A 178 -5.11 12.67 -18.88
CA ALA A 178 -5.67 12.75 -20.22
C ALA A 178 -5.24 11.60 -21.14
N ALA A 179 -4.24 10.82 -20.77
CA ALA A 179 -3.69 9.76 -21.61
C ALA A 179 -4.72 8.65 -21.91
N GLU A 180 -4.81 8.26 -23.18
CA GLU A 180 -5.71 7.23 -23.67
C GLU A 180 -4.98 6.00 -24.22
N ARG A 181 -3.70 6.18 -24.60
CA ARG A 181 -2.83 5.14 -25.14
C ARG A 181 -1.50 5.06 -24.38
N ILE A 182 -0.85 3.93 -24.42
CA ILE A 182 0.50 3.75 -23.84
C ILE A 182 1.49 4.79 -24.39
N ALA A 183 1.40 5.10 -25.68
CA ALA A 183 2.22 6.14 -26.31
C ALA A 183 2.06 7.52 -25.66
N ASP A 184 0.87 7.88 -25.20
CA ASP A 184 0.62 9.17 -24.54
C ASP A 184 1.34 9.25 -23.19
N TYR A 185 1.34 8.17 -22.42
CA TYR A 185 2.11 8.08 -21.18
C TYR A 185 3.61 8.24 -21.43
N ARG A 186 4.16 7.54 -22.45
CA ARG A 186 5.58 7.67 -22.81
C ARG A 186 5.93 9.09 -23.23
N ARG A 187 5.10 9.72 -24.05
CA ARG A 187 5.27 11.12 -24.46
C ARG A 187 5.23 12.08 -23.28
N ALA A 188 4.26 11.94 -22.37
CA ALA A 188 4.14 12.79 -21.20
C ALA A 188 5.41 12.79 -20.33
N PHE A 189 6.05 11.65 -20.13
CA PHE A 189 7.33 11.58 -19.39
C PHE A 189 8.50 12.15 -20.18
N GLN A 190 8.56 11.95 -21.53
CA GLN A 190 9.59 12.53 -22.39
C GLN A 190 9.52 14.06 -22.40
N ASP A 191 8.32 14.63 -22.55
CA ASP A 191 8.09 16.08 -22.58
C ASP A 191 8.44 16.70 -21.22
N SER A 192 8.06 16.04 -20.12
CA SER A 192 8.41 16.48 -18.77
C SER A 192 9.93 16.48 -18.54
N ALA A 193 10.63 15.47 -18.98
CA ALA A 193 12.10 15.39 -18.90
C ALA A 193 12.77 16.50 -19.72
N ALA A 194 12.31 16.74 -20.97
CA ALA A 194 12.83 17.79 -21.83
C ALA A 194 12.61 19.20 -21.24
N ALA A 195 11.44 19.46 -20.66
CA ALA A 195 11.12 20.73 -20.00
C ALA A 195 12.03 21.00 -18.79
N CYS A 196 12.41 19.97 -18.02
CA CYS A 196 13.33 20.13 -16.90
C CYS A 196 14.76 20.49 -17.35
N LEU A 197 15.24 19.93 -18.44
CA LEU A 197 16.56 20.24 -19.00
C LEU A 197 16.66 21.71 -19.47
N THR A 198 15.58 22.26 -20.02
CA THR A 198 15.53 23.65 -20.52
C THR A 198 15.46 24.70 -19.40
N HIS A 199 15.01 24.33 -18.18
CA HIS A 199 14.85 25.23 -17.05
C HIS A 199 15.92 25.05 -15.96
N GLY A 200 17.00 24.31 -16.20
CA GLY A 200 18.14 24.16 -15.28
C GLY A 200 17.85 23.38 -13.99
N GLY A 201 16.77 22.64 -13.94
CA GLY A 201 16.40 21.80 -12.79
C GLY A 201 16.96 20.36 -12.92
N HIS A 202 17.38 19.78 -11.77
CA HIS A 202 17.68 18.34 -11.73
C HIS A 202 16.40 17.55 -12.05
N ILE A 203 16.51 16.58 -12.97
CA ILE A 203 15.38 15.76 -13.43
C ILE A 203 14.98 14.72 -12.38
N PHE A 204 15.94 14.34 -11.51
CA PHE A 204 15.78 13.22 -10.56
C PHE A 204 16.57 13.48 -9.27
#